data_b8e143e93ae1d750a604a0d4cae7f035
#
_entry.id   b8e143e93ae1d750a604a0d4cae7f035
#
_cell.length_a   1.000
_cell.length_b   1.000
_cell.length_c   1.000
_cell.angle_alpha   90.00
_cell.angle_beta   90.00
_cell.angle_gamma   90.00
#
_symmetry.space_group_name_H-M   'P 1'
#
loop_
_entity.id
_entity.type
_entity.pdbx_description
1 polymer ?
#
loop_
_entity_poly.entity_id
_entity_poly.type
_entity_poly.pdbx_seq_one_letter_code
_entity_poly.pdbx_strand_id
1 'polypeptide(L)'
;MTVQGSENSSRRGRRSSTMGGMPLNDMPWWRWRSNVRSALHMLSDPGFQQNVWLAGVEGYGDVTDAVYRLVEDTWLDNWSAEKYVGTIFRDSQEAALVDTAVLRVLRIMHQVGPDAPVSVYMENPGWPDAVRAARDAHVRMATADGEDPDVPPRTLEVLQIMTRSA
;
A
#
# COMPACT_ATOMS: atom_id res chain seq x y z
N MET A 1 28.39 -55.47 -39.04
CA MET A 1 29.22 -54.37 -38.50
C MET A 1 28.32 -53.24 -38.13
N THR A 2 28.16 -53.07 -36.87
CA THR A 2 27.15 -52.18 -36.23
C THR A 2 27.84 -50.91 -35.79
N VAL A 3 27.35 -49.77 -36.21
CA VAL A 3 27.78 -48.47 -35.67
C VAL A 3 26.63 -47.90 -34.88
N GLN A 4 26.84 -47.79 -33.57
CA GLN A 4 25.93 -47.10 -32.64
C GLN A 4 26.11 -45.61 -32.76
N GLY A 5 25.03 -44.92 -33.10
CA GLY A 5 24.90 -43.49 -33.01
C GLY A 5 24.41 -43.10 -31.62
N SER A 6 25.21 -42.35 -30.89
CA SER A 6 24.89 -41.82 -29.59
C SER A 6 24.13 -40.51 -29.77
N GLU A 7 22.84 -40.50 -29.53
CA GLU A 7 22.03 -39.27 -29.50
C GLU A 7 22.14 -38.62 -28.12
N ASN A 8 22.90 -37.55 -28.09
CA ASN A 8 23.01 -36.67 -26.94
C ASN A 8 21.87 -35.65 -26.97
N SER A 9 20.78 -36.00 -26.30
CA SER A 9 19.61 -35.12 -26.17
C SER A 9 19.90 -34.01 -25.18
N SER A 10 20.39 -32.90 -25.72
CA SER A 10 20.59 -31.65 -24.97
C SER A 10 19.24 -31.05 -24.63
N ARG A 11 18.72 -31.33 -23.44
CA ARG A 11 17.58 -30.60 -22.86
C ARG A 11 18.01 -29.17 -22.56
N ARG A 12 17.80 -28.27 -23.50
CA ARG A 12 17.80 -26.85 -23.28
C ARG A 12 16.63 -26.52 -22.36
N GLY A 13 16.94 -26.28 -21.08
CA GLY A 13 16.02 -25.70 -20.15
C GLY A 13 15.53 -24.36 -20.70
N ARG A 14 14.26 -24.27 -21.00
CA ARG A 14 13.57 -23.00 -21.24
C ARG A 14 13.68 -22.18 -19.98
N ARG A 15 14.59 -21.24 -19.96
CA ARG A 15 14.49 -20.14 -19.03
C ARG A 15 13.27 -19.33 -19.45
N SER A 16 12.19 -19.50 -18.71
CA SER A 16 11.06 -18.60 -18.79
C SER A 16 11.57 -17.22 -18.40
N SER A 17 11.82 -16.38 -19.37
CA SER A 17 12.00 -14.96 -19.15
C SER A 17 10.69 -14.40 -18.67
N THR A 18 10.47 -14.36 -17.37
CA THR A 18 9.39 -13.62 -16.74
C THR A 18 9.76 -12.14 -16.84
N MET A 19 9.39 -11.52 -17.96
CA MET A 19 9.36 -10.08 -18.08
C MET A 19 8.49 -9.52 -16.98
N GLY A 20 9.07 -8.73 -16.07
CA GLY A 20 8.33 -7.86 -15.15
C GLY A 20 7.34 -8.56 -14.22
N GLY A 21 7.63 -9.79 -13.84
CA GLY A 21 6.89 -10.43 -12.75
C GLY A 21 7.20 -9.69 -11.46
N MET A 22 6.22 -8.88 -10.99
CA MET A 22 6.25 -8.31 -9.66
C MET A 22 6.65 -9.39 -8.66
N PRO A 23 7.45 -9.08 -7.63
CA PRO A 23 7.74 -9.99 -6.52
C PRO A 23 6.52 -10.19 -5.59
N LEU A 24 5.31 -10.21 -6.16
CA LEU A 24 4.08 -10.63 -5.48
C LEU A 24 4.21 -12.02 -4.86
N ASN A 25 5.15 -12.83 -5.36
CA ASN A 25 5.32 -14.21 -4.90
C ASN A 25 6.10 -14.33 -3.59
N ASP A 26 6.83 -13.30 -3.17
CA ASP A 26 7.71 -13.39 -2.00
C ASP A 26 7.12 -12.75 -0.74
N MET A 27 6.11 -11.87 -0.87
CA MET A 27 5.46 -11.25 0.27
C MET A 27 4.06 -11.82 0.46
N PRO A 28 3.73 -12.35 1.65
CA PRO A 28 2.39 -12.87 1.93
C PRO A 28 1.33 -11.78 1.75
N TRP A 29 0.21 -12.10 1.09
CA TRP A 29 -0.91 -11.16 0.83
C TRP A 29 -1.43 -10.44 2.08
N TRP A 30 -1.37 -11.07 3.25
CA TRP A 30 -1.78 -10.47 4.53
C TRP A 30 -0.87 -9.31 4.95
N ARG A 31 0.40 -9.33 4.57
CA ARG A 31 1.33 -8.22 4.83
C ARG A 31 0.98 -7.01 3.96
N TRP A 32 0.59 -7.24 2.71
CA TRP A 32 0.13 -6.19 1.82
C TRP A 32 -1.16 -5.57 2.30
N ARG A 33 -2.12 -6.39 2.74
CA ARG A 33 -3.34 -5.92 3.38
C ARG A 33 -3.03 -5.07 4.61
N SER A 34 -2.11 -5.49 5.45
CA SER A 34 -1.66 -4.75 6.63
C SER A 34 -1.01 -3.40 6.26
N ASN A 35 -0.19 -3.36 5.22
CA ASN A 35 0.44 -2.13 4.72
C ASN A 35 -0.61 -1.14 4.20
N VAL A 36 -1.56 -1.61 3.40
CA VAL A 36 -2.67 -0.78 2.90
C VAL A 36 -3.49 -0.21 4.05
N ARG A 37 -3.86 -1.04 5.03
CA ARG A 37 -4.63 -0.60 6.20
C ARG A 37 -3.86 0.45 7.03
N SER A 38 -2.57 0.25 7.24
CA SER A 38 -1.73 1.21 7.97
C SER A 38 -1.64 2.55 7.24
N ALA A 39 -1.46 2.53 5.94
CA ALA A 39 -1.44 3.74 5.12
C ALA A 39 -2.79 4.48 5.15
N LEU A 40 -3.89 3.75 4.98
CA LEU A 40 -5.24 4.32 5.05
C LEU A 40 -5.55 4.89 6.45
N HIS A 41 -5.09 4.25 7.52
CA HIS A 41 -5.24 4.77 8.87
C HIS A 41 -4.54 6.13 9.02
N MET A 42 -3.27 6.22 8.65
CA MET A 42 -2.51 7.49 8.70
C MET A 42 -3.13 8.59 7.85
N LEU A 43 -3.58 8.25 6.64
CA LEU A 43 -4.24 9.19 5.73
C LEU A 43 -5.64 9.62 6.20
N SER A 44 -6.27 8.85 7.07
CA SER A 44 -7.62 9.09 7.57
C SER A 44 -7.69 9.75 8.94
N ASP A 45 -6.57 9.94 9.61
CA ASP A 45 -6.51 10.45 10.99
C ASP A 45 -5.91 11.86 11.05
N PRO A 46 -6.75 12.92 11.12
CA PRO A 46 -6.28 14.29 11.27
C PRO A 46 -5.43 14.51 12.53
N GLY A 47 -5.75 13.81 13.61
CA GLY A 47 -4.96 13.89 14.85
C GLY A 47 -3.54 13.37 14.68
N PHE A 48 -3.38 12.25 14.02
CA PHE A 48 -2.07 11.71 13.65
C PHE A 48 -1.32 12.67 12.72
N GLN A 49 -1.97 13.23 11.73
CA GLN A 49 -1.38 14.19 10.79
C GLN A 49 -0.87 15.44 11.49
N GLN A 50 -1.63 15.98 12.43
CA GLN A 50 -1.24 17.14 13.22
C GLN A 50 -0.09 16.83 14.19
N ASN A 51 -0.23 15.76 14.96
CA ASN A 51 0.65 15.49 16.08
C ASN A 51 1.93 14.75 15.68
N VAL A 52 1.96 14.14 14.50
CA VAL A 52 3.09 13.35 14.00
C VAL A 52 3.71 14.02 12.77
N TRP A 53 2.96 14.18 11.71
CA TRP A 53 3.50 14.69 10.45
C TRP A 53 3.86 16.16 10.51
N LEU A 54 2.93 17.03 10.92
CA LEU A 54 3.21 18.47 11.03
C LEU A 54 4.18 18.79 12.17
N ALA A 55 4.16 18.01 13.23
CA ALA A 55 5.11 18.13 14.32
C ALA A 55 6.52 17.60 13.99
N GLY A 56 6.68 16.93 12.85
CA GLY A 56 7.97 16.38 12.41
C GLY A 56 8.52 15.29 13.31
N VAL A 57 7.65 14.44 13.88
CA VAL A 57 8.07 13.33 14.74
C VAL A 57 8.80 12.29 13.91
N GLU A 58 10.08 12.08 14.23
CA GLU A 58 10.92 11.13 13.51
C GLU A 58 10.41 9.68 13.64
N GLY A 59 10.66 8.88 12.60
CA GLY A 59 10.40 7.43 12.58
C GLY A 59 9.01 7.03 12.08
N TYR A 60 8.10 7.97 11.85
CA TYR A 60 6.75 7.68 11.34
C TYR A 60 6.58 7.95 9.84
N GLY A 61 7.59 8.56 9.22
CA GLY A 61 7.49 9.02 7.84
C GLY A 61 6.57 10.25 7.73
N ASP A 62 6.19 10.53 6.51
CA ASP A 62 5.31 11.66 6.17
C ASP A 62 4.19 11.22 5.21
N VAL A 63 3.51 12.19 4.61
CA VAL A 63 2.48 11.94 3.59
C VAL A 63 3.02 11.09 2.44
N THR A 64 4.23 11.39 1.98
CA THR A 64 4.85 10.67 0.85
C THR A 64 5.10 9.21 1.21
N ASP A 65 5.61 8.93 2.41
CA ASP A 65 5.82 7.56 2.90
C ASP A 65 4.51 6.78 3.02
N ALA A 66 3.45 7.43 3.50
CA ALA A 66 2.13 6.81 3.58
C ALA A 66 1.59 6.46 2.19
N VAL A 67 1.74 7.37 1.22
CA VAL A 67 1.31 7.13 -0.16
C VAL A 67 2.13 6.03 -0.82
N TYR A 68 3.44 6.03 -0.67
CA TYR A 68 4.29 4.94 -1.17
C TYR A 68 3.87 3.58 -0.60
N ARG A 69 3.64 3.52 0.70
CA ARG A 69 3.15 2.28 1.35
C ARG A 69 1.80 1.82 0.82
N LEU A 70 0.95 2.77 0.40
CA LEU A 70 -0.34 2.45 -0.19
C LEU A 70 -0.24 1.92 -1.61
N VAL A 71 0.65 2.47 -2.44
CA VAL A 71 0.64 2.24 -3.90
C VAL A 71 1.86 1.48 -4.44
N GLU A 72 3.05 1.65 -3.86
CA GLU A 72 4.29 1.10 -4.43
C GLU A 72 4.29 -0.43 -4.41
N ASP A 73 4.03 -1.02 -3.25
CA ASP A 73 4.01 -2.48 -3.11
C ASP A 73 2.81 -3.13 -3.81
N THR A 74 1.72 -2.39 -3.94
CA THR A 74 0.44 -2.89 -4.44
C THR A 74 0.18 -2.54 -5.89
N TRP A 75 0.93 -1.59 -6.46
CA TRP A 75 0.72 -1.04 -7.81
C TRP A 75 -0.69 -0.45 -8.03
N LEU A 76 -1.31 0.03 -6.96
CA LEU A 76 -2.63 0.65 -7.01
C LEU A 76 -2.64 2.01 -7.74
N ASP A 77 -1.48 2.55 -8.04
CA ASP A 77 -1.31 3.67 -8.96
C ASP A 77 -1.49 3.28 -10.44
N ASN A 78 -1.28 2.01 -10.79
CA ASN A 78 -1.36 1.48 -12.14
C ASN A 78 -2.55 0.53 -12.37
N TRP A 79 -3.02 -0.12 -11.30
CA TRP A 79 -4.05 -1.14 -11.36
C TRP A 79 -5.19 -0.85 -10.40
N SER A 80 -6.43 -1.13 -10.81
CA SER A 80 -7.56 -1.11 -9.89
C SER A 80 -7.41 -2.16 -8.79
N ALA A 81 -7.84 -1.81 -7.58
CA ALA A 81 -7.90 -2.71 -6.44
C ALA A 81 -8.77 -3.96 -6.70
N GLU A 82 -9.71 -3.88 -7.62
CA GLU A 82 -10.56 -5.01 -8.07
C GLU A 82 -9.71 -6.22 -8.50
N LYS A 83 -8.54 -5.98 -9.08
CA LYS A 83 -7.60 -7.03 -9.47
C LYS A 83 -7.15 -7.93 -8.31
N TYR A 84 -7.19 -7.40 -7.11
CA TYR A 84 -6.72 -8.06 -5.90
C TYR A 84 -7.86 -8.54 -4.98
N VAL A 85 -9.09 -8.53 -5.46
CA VAL A 85 -10.22 -9.15 -4.75
C VAL A 85 -9.98 -10.65 -4.60
N GLY A 86 -10.21 -11.19 -3.41
CA GLY A 86 -9.89 -12.57 -3.07
C GLY A 86 -8.45 -12.80 -2.57
N THR A 87 -7.60 -11.77 -2.59
CA THR A 87 -6.25 -11.79 -2.03
C THR A 87 -6.06 -10.66 -1.02
N ILE A 88 -5.70 -9.45 -1.47
CA ILE A 88 -5.52 -8.28 -0.59
C ILE A 88 -6.86 -7.77 -0.08
N PHE A 89 -7.85 -7.70 -0.96
CA PHE A 89 -9.20 -7.21 -0.66
C PHE A 89 -10.21 -8.35 -0.62
N ARG A 90 -11.19 -8.23 0.27
CA ARG A 90 -12.18 -9.30 0.50
C ARG A 90 -13.28 -9.31 -0.54
N ASP A 91 -13.69 -8.13 -0.98
CA ASP A 91 -14.77 -7.96 -1.96
C ASP A 91 -14.60 -6.69 -2.81
N SER A 92 -15.43 -6.56 -3.85
CA SER A 92 -15.42 -5.43 -4.76
C SER A 92 -15.79 -4.10 -4.11
N GLN A 93 -16.58 -4.11 -3.04
CA GLN A 93 -16.93 -2.88 -2.32
C GLN A 93 -15.72 -2.33 -1.56
N GLU A 94 -14.96 -3.20 -0.91
CA GLU A 94 -13.71 -2.84 -0.25
C GLU A 94 -12.71 -2.28 -1.28
N ALA A 95 -12.54 -2.98 -2.41
CA ALA A 95 -11.66 -2.56 -3.49
C ALA A 95 -12.06 -1.18 -4.06
N ALA A 96 -13.34 -0.93 -4.29
CA ALA A 96 -13.82 0.34 -4.81
C ALA A 96 -13.56 1.52 -3.85
N LEU A 97 -13.69 1.30 -2.54
CA LEU A 97 -13.37 2.33 -1.54
C LEU A 97 -11.87 2.64 -1.52
N VAL A 98 -11.03 1.62 -1.62
CA VAL A 98 -9.59 1.79 -1.70
C VAL A 98 -9.18 2.54 -2.97
N ASP A 99 -9.71 2.15 -4.14
CA ASP A 99 -9.47 2.86 -5.40
C ASP A 99 -9.86 4.35 -5.30
N THR A 100 -10.97 4.65 -4.66
CA THR A 100 -11.42 6.03 -4.44
C THR A 100 -10.41 6.82 -3.60
N ALA A 101 -9.92 6.24 -2.51
CA ALA A 101 -8.92 6.87 -1.66
C ALA A 101 -7.60 7.10 -2.41
N VAL A 102 -7.10 6.08 -3.12
CA VAL A 102 -5.88 6.14 -3.94
C VAL A 102 -5.99 7.27 -4.97
N LEU A 103 -7.07 7.32 -5.76
CA LEU A 103 -7.24 8.34 -6.79
C LEU A 103 -7.26 9.76 -6.23
N ARG A 104 -7.90 9.99 -5.07
CA ARG A 104 -7.95 11.32 -4.44
C ARG A 104 -6.59 11.75 -3.92
N VAL A 105 -5.87 10.87 -3.25
CA VAL A 105 -4.53 11.16 -2.73
C VAL A 105 -3.53 11.39 -3.87
N LEU A 106 -3.50 10.52 -4.87
CA LEU A 106 -2.61 10.66 -6.02
C LEU A 106 -2.88 11.94 -6.82
N ARG A 107 -4.13 12.36 -6.93
CA ARG A 107 -4.46 13.65 -7.57
C ARG A 107 -3.80 14.81 -6.86
N ILE A 108 -3.83 14.83 -5.53
CA ILE A 108 -3.17 15.87 -4.73
C ILE A 108 -1.65 15.79 -4.88
N MET A 109 -1.08 14.58 -4.79
CA MET A 109 0.36 14.37 -5.00
C MET A 109 0.80 14.88 -6.37
N HIS A 110 0.02 14.63 -7.41
CA HIS A 110 0.32 15.09 -8.77
C HIS A 110 0.23 16.61 -8.92
N GLN A 111 -0.73 17.26 -8.25
CA GLN A 111 -0.91 18.71 -8.28
C GLN A 111 0.21 19.44 -7.52
N VAL A 112 0.59 18.91 -6.37
CA VAL A 112 1.53 19.55 -5.44
C VAL A 112 2.98 19.18 -5.77
N GLY A 113 3.22 17.96 -6.23
CA GLY A 113 4.55 17.37 -6.42
C GLY A 113 5.03 16.56 -5.21
N PRO A 114 6.05 15.69 -5.40
CA PRO A 114 6.45 14.70 -4.38
C PRO A 114 7.28 15.27 -3.24
N ASP A 115 7.92 16.42 -3.42
CA ASP A 115 8.88 16.98 -2.46
C ASP A 115 8.34 18.19 -1.66
N ALA A 116 7.03 18.37 -1.67
CA ALA A 116 6.43 19.48 -0.96
C ALA A 116 6.39 19.21 0.56
N PRO A 117 6.46 20.26 1.39
CA PRO A 117 6.20 20.13 2.81
C PRO A 117 4.83 19.54 3.10
N VAL A 118 4.69 18.80 4.20
CA VAL A 118 3.42 18.16 4.62
C VAL A 118 2.27 19.14 4.66
N SER A 119 2.50 20.36 5.17
CA SER A 119 1.50 21.42 5.25
C SER A 119 0.86 21.73 3.89
N VAL A 120 1.64 21.71 2.82
CA VAL A 120 1.14 22.04 1.46
C VAL A 120 0.15 20.99 0.96
N TYR A 121 0.38 19.70 1.26
CA TYR A 121 -0.59 18.65 0.96
C TYR A 121 -1.88 18.84 1.76
N MET A 122 -1.76 19.11 3.06
CA MET A 122 -2.89 19.25 3.96
C MET A 122 -3.71 20.52 3.70
N GLU A 123 -3.10 21.58 3.18
CA GLU A 123 -3.76 22.82 2.76
C GLU A 123 -4.45 22.72 1.40
N ASN A 124 -4.20 21.65 0.64
CA ASN A 124 -4.87 21.43 -0.64
C ASN A 124 -6.39 21.32 -0.43
N PRO A 125 -7.23 22.05 -1.21
CA PRO A 125 -8.69 22.01 -1.06
C PRO A 125 -9.30 20.60 -1.18
N GLY A 126 -8.63 19.68 -1.87
CA GLY A 126 -9.05 18.28 -2.00
C GLY A 126 -8.67 17.39 -0.82
N TRP A 127 -7.83 17.88 0.12
CA TRP A 127 -7.34 17.05 1.23
C TRP A 127 -8.44 16.51 2.15
N PRO A 128 -9.45 17.29 2.58
CA PRO A 128 -10.55 16.76 3.38
C PRO A 128 -11.31 15.61 2.72
N ASP A 129 -11.46 15.65 1.41
CA ASP A 129 -12.10 14.57 0.65
C ASP A 129 -11.23 13.33 0.54
N ALA A 130 -9.92 13.49 0.42
CA ALA A 130 -8.97 12.38 0.46
C ALA A 130 -8.96 11.70 1.84
N VAL A 131 -8.93 12.48 2.92
CA VAL A 131 -9.03 11.99 4.30
C VAL A 131 -10.32 11.20 4.52
N ARG A 132 -11.46 11.72 4.05
CA ARG A 132 -12.74 11.03 4.16
C ARG A 132 -12.75 9.71 3.38
N ALA A 133 -12.27 9.71 2.14
CA ALA A 133 -12.18 8.50 1.33
C ALA A 133 -11.26 7.44 1.96
N ALA A 134 -10.12 7.87 2.52
CA ALA A 134 -9.22 6.99 3.26
C ALA A 134 -9.91 6.41 4.51
N ARG A 135 -10.70 7.23 5.23
CA ARG A 135 -11.46 6.77 6.39
C ARG A 135 -12.49 5.71 6.01
N ASP A 136 -13.26 5.94 4.96
CA ASP A 136 -14.29 5.00 4.50
C ASP A 136 -13.66 3.63 4.14
N ALA A 137 -12.55 3.65 3.42
CA ALA A 137 -11.81 2.44 3.07
C ALA A 137 -11.23 1.75 4.30
N HIS A 138 -10.61 2.51 5.22
CA HIS A 138 -10.03 1.98 6.44
C HIS A 138 -11.08 1.32 7.34
N VAL A 139 -12.20 1.98 7.60
CA VAL A 139 -13.31 1.46 8.40
C VAL A 139 -13.85 0.17 7.80
N ARG A 140 -14.05 0.15 6.49
CA ARG A 140 -14.53 -1.06 5.79
C ARG A 140 -13.57 -2.23 5.98
N MET A 141 -12.27 -2.00 5.77
CA MET A 141 -11.25 -3.05 5.90
C MET A 141 -11.11 -3.54 7.34
N ALA A 142 -11.07 -2.62 8.33
CA ALA A 142 -10.98 -2.97 9.74
C ALA A 142 -12.18 -3.80 10.20
N THR A 143 -13.38 -3.34 9.86
CA THR A 143 -14.62 -4.06 10.19
C THR A 143 -14.66 -5.47 9.58
N ALA A 144 -14.23 -5.60 8.32
CA ALA A 144 -14.15 -6.90 7.64
C ALA A 144 -13.13 -7.84 8.31
N ASP A 145 -12.09 -7.29 8.95
CA ASP A 145 -11.10 -8.07 9.70
C ASP A 145 -11.51 -8.33 11.17
N GLY A 146 -12.65 -7.80 11.60
CA GLY A 146 -13.11 -7.91 12.99
C GLY A 146 -12.31 -7.04 13.96
N GLU A 147 -11.68 -5.97 13.45
CA GLU A 147 -10.87 -5.04 14.23
C GLU A 147 -11.59 -3.71 14.41
N ASP A 148 -11.25 -3.01 15.50
CA ASP A 148 -11.74 -1.65 15.75
C ASP A 148 -11.03 -0.65 14.83
N PRO A 149 -11.75 0.11 13.98
CA PRO A 149 -11.14 1.08 13.10
C PRO A 149 -10.50 2.27 13.83
N ASP A 150 -10.84 2.52 15.09
CA ASP A 150 -10.28 3.60 15.89
C ASP A 150 -8.99 3.20 16.61
N VAL A 151 -8.65 1.91 16.60
CA VAL A 151 -7.38 1.39 17.11
C VAL A 151 -6.36 1.33 15.98
N PRO A 152 -5.14 1.91 16.17
CA PRO A 152 -4.07 1.82 15.18
C PRO A 152 -3.76 0.37 14.80
N PRO A 153 -3.57 0.05 13.51
CA PRO A 153 -3.15 -1.28 13.10
C PRO A 153 -1.84 -1.69 13.77
N ARG A 154 -1.70 -2.97 14.12
CA ARG A 154 -0.52 -3.52 14.82
C ARG A 154 0.81 -3.19 14.17
N THR A 155 0.84 -3.02 12.85
CA THR A 155 2.04 -2.61 12.11
C THR A 155 2.56 -1.23 12.54
N LEU A 156 1.66 -0.32 12.90
CA LEU A 156 2.03 1.00 13.43
C LEU A 156 2.51 0.90 14.89
N GLU A 157 1.94 0.03 15.70
CA GLU A 157 2.40 -0.22 17.08
C GLU A 157 3.84 -0.71 17.10
N VAL A 158 4.22 -1.62 16.19
CA VAL A 158 5.59 -2.13 16.09
C VAL A 158 6.56 -1.02 15.71
N LEU A 159 6.20 -0.14 14.78
CA LEU A 159 7.02 1.03 14.42
C LEU A 159 7.18 1.99 15.60
N GLN A 160 6.11 2.23 16.38
CA GLN A 160 6.15 3.05 17.59
C GLN A 160 7.09 2.48 18.67
N ILE A 161 7.09 1.16 18.85
CA ILE A 161 7.96 0.50 19.82
C ILE A 161 9.42 0.60 19.38
N MET A 162 9.70 0.39 18.11
CA MET A 162 11.07 0.47 17.57
C MET A 162 11.67 1.89 17.68
N THR A 163 10.84 2.91 17.50
CA THR A 163 11.27 4.32 17.60
C THR A 163 11.50 4.77 19.04
N ARG A 164 10.74 4.23 20.00
CA ARG A 164 10.90 4.55 21.43
C ARG A 164 12.11 3.85 22.07
N SER A 165 12.64 2.82 21.43
CA SER A 165 13.77 2.01 21.93
C SER A 165 15.11 2.45 21.34
N ALA A 166 15.11 3.40 20.43
CA ALA A 166 16.29 4.04 19.85
C ALA A 166 16.54 5.40 20.48
#